data_1225adfd2d73a2a427ef8c082c13ca5e
#
_entry.id   1225adfd2d73a2a427ef8c082c13ca5e
#
_cell.length_a   1.000
_cell.length_b   1.000
_cell.length_c   1.000
_cell.angle_alpha   90.00
_cell.angle_beta   90.00
_cell.angle_gamma   90.00
#
_symmetry.space_group_name_H-M   'P 1'
#
loop_
_entity.id
_entity.type
_entity.pdbx_description
1 polymer ?
#
loop_
_entity_poly.entity_id
_entity_poly.type
_entity_poly.pdbx_seq_one_letter_code
_entity_poly.pdbx_strand_id
1 'polypeptide(L)'
;MKAIILVTEQSLNMAKTIQREFGDATIYTKNDCEGCVNITSYSRFLLEHFSEFESIVFIGAMGICIRSIAACLKNKYKDPAVLCVDSIGRYVIPVLSGHIGGANELSRRVAAIIGGEAVITTLSDNEELWALDTLAQQYGWQVSATHAMMNRFIFLFVQKRKTALLLETRDKGTDYLERTLPEHVKVYYKYEDIPMSNVELVIAVTPYLHK
;
A
#
# COMPACT_ATOMS: atom_id res chain seq x y z
N MET A 1 3.12 -2.14 -15.66
CA MET A 1 4.27 -1.27 -16.03
C MET A 1 4.64 -0.38 -14.85
N LYS A 2 5.94 -0.21 -14.56
CA LYS A 2 6.42 0.63 -13.45
C LYS A 2 7.13 1.86 -14.00
N ALA A 3 6.89 3.03 -13.40
CA ALA A 3 7.54 4.28 -13.79
C ALA A 3 8.53 4.75 -12.71
N ILE A 4 9.66 5.28 -13.14
CA ILE A 4 10.59 6.02 -12.29
C ILE A 4 10.63 7.45 -12.84
N ILE A 5 10.16 8.43 -12.08
CA ILE A 5 10.19 9.84 -12.44
C ILE A 5 11.45 10.45 -11.82
N LEU A 6 12.40 10.82 -12.64
CA LEU A 6 13.68 11.39 -12.22
C LEU A 6 13.67 12.91 -12.39
N VAL A 7 13.85 13.65 -11.29
CA VAL A 7 13.85 15.12 -11.31
C VAL A 7 15.24 15.70 -11.56
N THR A 8 16.27 15.14 -10.96
CA THR A 8 17.64 15.64 -11.05
C THR A 8 18.58 14.58 -11.60
N GLU A 9 19.49 14.98 -12.45
CA GLU A 9 20.51 14.11 -13.05
C GLU A 9 21.43 13.45 -11.99
N GLN A 10 21.68 14.15 -10.90
CA GLN A 10 22.50 13.63 -9.78
C GLN A 10 21.97 12.32 -9.21
N SER A 11 20.67 12.07 -9.30
CA SER A 11 20.02 10.85 -8.80
C SER A 11 19.93 9.73 -9.86
N LEU A 12 20.54 9.91 -11.04
CA LEU A 12 20.44 8.96 -12.16
C LEU A 12 20.95 7.55 -11.80
N ASN A 13 22.07 7.47 -11.11
CA ASN A 13 22.65 6.17 -10.71
C ASN A 13 21.70 5.40 -9.78
N MET A 14 21.05 6.10 -8.86
CA MET A 14 20.02 5.52 -7.98
C MET A 14 18.81 5.05 -8.80
N ALA A 15 18.32 5.88 -9.73
CA ALA A 15 17.21 5.50 -10.62
C ALA A 15 17.55 4.25 -11.45
N LYS A 16 18.74 4.16 -12.02
CA LYS A 16 19.24 2.98 -12.76
C LYS A 16 19.36 1.74 -11.87
N THR A 17 19.76 1.89 -10.60
CA THR A 17 19.81 0.78 -9.64
C THR A 17 18.41 0.24 -9.36
N ILE A 18 17.43 1.12 -9.07
CA ILE A 18 16.03 0.72 -8.86
C ILE A 18 15.45 0.06 -10.13
N GLN A 19 15.70 0.64 -11.30
CA GLN A 19 15.26 0.11 -12.59
C GLN A 19 15.73 -1.33 -12.82
N ARG A 20 17.00 -1.60 -12.56
CA ARG A 20 17.61 -2.92 -12.73
C ARG A 20 16.98 -3.98 -11.84
N GLU A 21 16.71 -3.63 -10.58
CA GLU A 21 16.08 -4.54 -9.62
C GLU A 21 14.57 -4.78 -9.89
N PHE A 22 13.92 -3.84 -10.56
CA PHE A 22 12.52 -3.99 -10.97
C PHE A 22 12.35 -4.76 -12.29
N GLY A 23 13.32 -4.67 -13.19
CA GLY A 23 13.33 -5.35 -14.49
C GLY A 23 12.39 -4.75 -15.56
N ASP A 24 11.20 -4.30 -15.16
CA ASP A 24 10.14 -3.79 -16.05
C ASP A 24 9.86 -2.28 -15.89
N ALA A 25 10.76 -1.53 -15.25
CA ALA A 25 10.59 -0.10 -15.00
C ALA A 25 11.23 0.76 -16.09
N THR A 26 10.55 1.87 -16.41
CA THR A 26 11.07 2.90 -17.34
C THR A 26 11.35 4.20 -16.58
N ILE A 27 12.52 4.81 -16.87
CA ILE A 27 12.91 6.10 -16.29
C ILE A 27 12.40 7.22 -17.20
N TYR A 28 11.64 8.14 -16.63
CA TYR A 28 11.14 9.36 -17.29
C TYR A 28 11.76 10.60 -16.64
N THR A 29 12.28 11.50 -17.46
CA THR A 29 12.96 12.73 -16.96
C THR A 29 12.78 13.87 -17.96
N LYS A 30 13.01 15.10 -17.47
CA LYS A 30 13.09 16.30 -18.32
C LYS A 30 14.50 16.56 -18.84
N ASN A 31 15.48 15.86 -18.31
CA ASN A 31 16.88 16.00 -18.69
C ASN A 31 17.20 15.04 -19.84
N ASP A 32 18.14 15.43 -20.67
CA ASP A 32 18.66 14.53 -21.69
C ASP A 32 19.58 13.51 -21.04
N CYS A 33 19.20 12.24 -21.06
CA CYS A 33 19.96 11.18 -20.43
C CYS A 33 19.82 9.84 -21.19
N GLU A 34 20.92 9.14 -21.37
CA GLU A 34 20.97 7.86 -22.05
C GLU A 34 20.18 6.78 -21.29
N GLY A 35 19.29 6.09 -22.01
CA GLY A 35 18.44 5.04 -21.44
C GLY A 35 17.23 5.57 -20.67
N CYS A 36 16.92 6.84 -20.78
CA CYS A 36 15.72 7.47 -20.21
C CYS A 36 14.77 7.91 -21.33
N VAL A 37 13.48 8.01 -20.98
CA VAL A 37 12.47 8.62 -21.84
C VAL A 37 12.36 10.10 -21.47
N ASN A 38 12.62 10.99 -22.45
CA ASN A 38 12.52 12.43 -22.23
C ASN A 38 11.05 12.86 -22.22
N ILE A 39 10.65 13.66 -21.24
CA ILE A 39 9.31 14.24 -21.09
C ILE A 39 9.43 15.75 -20.86
N THR A 40 8.44 16.50 -21.34
CA THR A 40 8.45 17.97 -21.26
C THR A 40 7.92 18.49 -19.92
N SER A 41 6.99 17.78 -19.29
CA SER A 41 6.35 18.17 -18.02
C SER A 41 5.91 16.95 -17.23
N TYR A 42 6.31 16.85 -15.96
CA TYR A 42 5.89 15.75 -15.08
C TYR A 42 4.38 15.72 -14.91
N SER A 43 3.75 16.87 -14.62
CA SER A 43 2.30 16.95 -14.40
C SER A 43 1.50 16.57 -15.64
N ARG A 44 1.92 17.04 -16.82
CA ARG A 44 1.23 16.71 -18.06
C ARG A 44 1.39 15.22 -18.40
N PHE A 45 2.60 14.71 -18.34
CA PHE A 45 2.89 13.30 -18.58
C PHE A 45 2.08 12.39 -17.65
N LEU A 46 2.07 12.70 -16.35
CA LEU A 46 1.31 11.91 -15.39
C LEU A 46 -0.19 12.07 -15.58
N LEU A 47 -0.70 13.23 -15.97
CA LEU A 47 -2.12 13.40 -16.27
C LEU A 47 -2.59 12.49 -17.42
N GLU A 48 -1.74 12.25 -18.40
CA GLU A 48 -2.01 11.43 -19.58
C GLU A 48 -1.86 9.92 -19.27
N HIS A 49 -0.88 9.52 -18.42
CA HIS A 49 -0.46 8.13 -18.26
C HIS A 49 -0.63 7.55 -16.85
N PHE A 50 -1.10 8.31 -15.86
CA PHE A 50 -1.10 7.91 -14.43
C PHE A 50 -1.76 6.55 -14.18
N SER A 51 -2.89 6.29 -14.85
CA SER A 51 -3.65 5.06 -14.65
C SER A 51 -3.09 3.83 -15.39
N GLU A 52 -2.06 4.01 -16.23
CA GLU A 52 -1.39 2.91 -16.93
C GLU A 52 -0.30 2.26 -16.08
N PHE A 53 0.14 2.96 -15.02
CA PHE A 53 1.17 2.47 -14.13
C PHE A 53 0.59 1.65 -12.97
N GLU A 54 1.26 0.57 -12.65
CA GLU A 54 1.08 -0.18 -11.41
C GLU A 54 1.71 0.57 -10.24
N SER A 55 2.91 1.13 -10.47
CA SER A 55 3.61 1.91 -9.46
C SER A 55 4.48 3.01 -10.08
N ILE A 56 4.68 4.08 -9.30
CA ILE A 56 5.49 5.25 -9.65
C ILE A 56 6.48 5.52 -8.53
N VAL A 57 7.78 5.46 -8.84
CA VAL A 57 8.86 5.88 -7.94
C VAL A 57 9.29 7.28 -8.37
N PHE A 58 8.93 8.30 -7.59
CA PHE A 58 9.27 9.69 -7.85
C PHE A 58 10.57 10.06 -7.11
N ILE A 59 11.65 10.32 -7.82
CA ILE A 59 12.95 10.66 -7.24
C ILE A 59 13.16 12.17 -7.32
N GLY A 60 13.00 12.84 -6.18
CA GLY A 60 13.08 14.30 -6.06
C GLY A 60 12.34 14.85 -4.85
N ALA A 61 12.13 16.15 -4.83
CA ALA A 61 11.43 16.80 -3.71
C ALA A 61 9.95 16.41 -3.63
N MET A 62 9.46 16.07 -2.43
CA MET A 62 8.07 15.70 -2.15
C MET A 62 7.07 16.72 -2.71
N GLY A 63 7.34 18.01 -2.59
CA GLY A 63 6.45 19.05 -3.10
C GLY A 63 6.30 19.02 -4.64
N ILE A 64 7.35 18.60 -5.37
CA ILE A 64 7.26 18.42 -6.83
C ILE A 64 6.42 17.18 -7.13
N CYS A 65 6.64 16.07 -6.41
CA CYS A 65 5.85 14.86 -6.53
C CYS A 65 4.35 15.16 -6.37
N ILE A 66 3.97 15.74 -5.24
CA ILE A 66 2.56 16.05 -4.91
C ILE A 66 1.93 16.93 -6.00
N ARG A 67 2.59 18.02 -6.42
CA ARG A 67 2.04 18.89 -7.48
C ARG A 67 1.91 18.18 -8.82
N SER A 68 2.78 17.23 -9.11
CA SER A 68 2.75 16.49 -10.38
C SER A 68 1.60 15.51 -10.46
N ILE A 69 1.18 14.92 -9.33
CA ILE A 69 0.11 13.92 -9.29
C ILE A 69 -1.26 14.47 -8.89
N ALA A 70 -1.32 15.69 -8.33
CA ALA A 70 -2.54 16.23 -7.70
C ALA A 70 -3.79 16.18 -8.60
N ALA A 71 -3.64 16.46 -9.89
CA ALA A 71 -4.74 16.43 -10.86
C ALA A 71 -5.11 14.99 -11.34
N CYS A 72 -4.30 13.98 -10.99
CA CYS A 72 -4.50 12.60 -11.44
C CYS A 72 -5.32 11.78 -10.44
N LEU A 73 -5.44 12.24 -9.19
CA LEU A 73 -5.97 11.48 -8.06
C LEU A 73 -7.46 11.18 -8.23
N LYS A 74 -7.84 9.93 -8.00
CA LYS A 74 -9.22 9.44 -8.04
C LYS A 74 -9.63 8.84 -6.70
N ASN A 75 -9.06 7.70 -6.35
CA ASN A 75 -9.30 7.03 -5.07
C ASN A 75 -8.27 5.92 -4.82
N LYS A 76 -8.16 5.48 -3.56
CA LYS A 76 -7.18 4.48 -3.10
C LYS A 76 -7.28 3.09 -3.78
N TYR A 77 -8.36 2.80 -4.50
CA TYR A 77 -8.57 1.51 -5.17
C TYR A 77 -8.16 1.52 -6.65
N LYS A 78 -7.97 2.71 -7.24
CA LYS A 78 -7.65 2.88 -8.66
C LYS A 78 -6.31 3.56 -8.90
N ASP A 79 -5.87 4.36 -7.92
CA ASP A 79 -4.62 5.10 -8.02
C ASP A 79 -3.44 4.14 -7.83
N PRO A 80 -2.38 4.24 -8.64
CA PRO A 80 -1.20 3.41 -8.50
C PRO A 80 -0.49 3.63 -7.16
N ALA A 81 0.39 2.70 -6.79
CA ALA A 81 1.34 2.93 -5.73
C ALA A 81 2.27 4.09 -6.09
N VAL A 82 2.33 5.14 -5.29
CA VAL A 82 3.27 6.25 -5.51
C VAL A 82 4.22 6.37 -4.32
N LEU A 83 5.52 6.34 -4.61
CA LEU A 83 6.58 6.61 -3.67
C LEU A 83 7.29 7.91 -4.01
N CYS A 84 7.77 8.63 -3.00
CA CYS A 84 8.73 9.70 -3.16
C CYS A 84 10.05 9.33 -2.48
N VAL A 85 11.13 9.37 -3.25
CA VAL A 85 12.51 9.16 -2.78
C VAL A 85 13.21 10.51 -2.85
N ASP A 86 13.87 10.93 -1.79
CA ASP A 86 14.66 12.17 -1.81
C ASP A 86 15.88 12.04 -2.71
N SER A 87 16.44 13.17 -3.15
CA SER A 87 17.47 13.19 -4.19
C SER A 87 18.78 12.47 -3.82
N ILE A 88 19.03 12.24 -2.52
CA ILE A 88 20.20 11.51 -2.04
C ILE A 88 19.89 10.06 -1.64
N GLY A 89 18.61 9.62 -1.73
CA GLY A 89 18.19 8.27 -1.43
C GLY A 89 18.13 7.91 0.06
N ARG A 90 18.07 8.92 0.94
CA ARG A 90 18.00 8.69 2.38
C ARG A 90 16.63 8.19 2.84
N TYR A 91 15.57 8.78 2.29
CA TYR A 91 14.19 8.47 2.68
C TYR A 91 13.36 8.02 1.50
N VAL A 92 12.58 6.95 1.73
CA VAL A 92 11.59 6.42 0.79
C VAL A 92 10.22 6.51 1.44
N ILE A 93 9.37 7.37 0.91
CA ILE A 93 8.10 7.75 1.54
C ILE A 93 6.93 7.30 0.65
N PRO A 94 6.04 6.41 1.12
CA PRO A 94 4.82 6.08 0.40
C PRO A 94 3.88 7.30 0.40
N VAL A 95 3.46 7.73 -0.78
CA VAL A 95 2.62 8.93 -0.97
C VAL A 95 1.16 8.56 -1.18
N LEU A 96 0.91 7.49 -1.97
CA LEU A 96 -0.43 7.02 -2.30
C LEU A 96 -0.52 5.50 -2.27
N SER A 97 -1.73 5.00 -1.99
CA SER A 97 -2.11 3.59 -2.10
C SER A 97 -1.23 2.67 -1.25
N GLY A 98 -1.01 3.07 0.02
CA GLY A 98 -0.10 2.42 0.97
C GLY A 98 -0.34 0.92 1.10
N HIS A 99 -1.56 0.50 1.44
CA HIS A 99 -1.93 -0.91 1.60
C HIS A 99 -2.39 -1.54 0.28
N ILE A 100 -3.54 -1.15 -0.25
CA ILE A 100 -4.19 -1.76 -1.42
C ILE A 100 -3.30 -1.71 -2.67
N GLY A 101 -2.65 -0.56 -2.91
CA GLY A 101 -1.71 -0.41 -4.03
C GLY A 101 -0.31 -0.95 -3.73
N GLY A 102 -0.02 -1.33 -2.47
CA GLY A 102 1.27 -1.90 -2.07
C GLY A 102 2.41 -0.89 -1.90
N ALA A 103 2.12 0.43 -1.79
CA ALA A 103 3.17 1.45 -1.69
C ALA A 103 4.02 1.31 -0.42
N ASN A 104 3.46 0.84 0.70
CA ASN A 104 4.23 0.62 1.94
C ASN A 104 5.27 -0.47 1.75
N GLU A 105 4.88 -1.63 1.19
CA GLU A 105 5.81 -2.73 0.92
C GLU A 105 6.85 -2.36 -0.14
N LEU A 106 6.40 -1.69 -1.20
CA LEU A 106 7.29 -1.19 -2.24
C LEU A 106 8.32 -0.19 -1.69
N SER A 107 7.92 0.66 -0.71
CA SER A 107 8.84 1.59 -0.02
C SER A 107 9.93 0.84 0.74
N ARG A 108 9.57 -0.21 1.48
CA ARG A 108 10.55 -1.05 2.19
C ARG A 108 11.53 -1.70 1.22
N ARG A 109 11.01 -2.23 0.11
CA ARG A 109 11.83 -2.84 -0.94
C ARG A 109 12.78 -1.83 -1.61
N VAL A 110 12.28 -0.66 -2.00
CA VAL A 110 13.12 0.39 -2.60
C VAL A 110 14.17 0.88 -1.61
N ALA A 111 13.80 1.11 -0.35
CA ALA A 111 14.75 1.50 0.69
C ALA A 111 15.87 0.46 0.87
N ALA A 112 15.56 -0.82 0.88
CA ALA A 112 16.56 -1.89 0.94
C ALA A 112 17.51 -1.88 -0.29
N ILE A 113 16.98 -1.62 -1.49
CA ILE A 113 17.76 -1.55 -2.73
C ILE A 113 18.80 -0.41 -2.70
N ILE A 114 18.41 0.76 -2.18
CA ILE A 114 19.24 1.96 -2.22
C ILE A 114 20.01 2.22 -0.91
N GLY A 115 19.80 1.40 0.13
CA GLY A 115 20.38 1.60 1.45
C GLY A 115 19.75 2.77 2.23
N GLY A 116 18.51 3.13 1.93
CA GLY A 116 17.76 4.19 2.57
C GLY A 116 16.82 3.69 3.67
N GLU A 117 15.97 4.58 4.17
CA GLU A 117 14.97 4.35 5.19
C GLU A 117 13.55 4.51 4.64
N ALA A 118 12.68 3.51 4.86
CA ALA A 118 11.26 3.62 4.52
C ALA A 118 10.49 4.35 5.62
N VAL A 119 9.90 5.50 5.30
CA VAL A 119 9.12 6.32 6.25
C VAL A 119 7.64 5.99 6.11
N ILE A 120 7.20 4.92 6.77
CA ILE A 120 5.81 4.49 6.74
C ILE A 120 5.00 5.28 7.78
N THR A 121 3.88 5.89 7.36
CA THR A 121 3.06 6.77 8.20
C THR A 121 1.68 6.21 8.52
N THR A 122 1.31 5.06 7.94
CA THR A 122 0.02 4.42 8.20
C THR A 122 -0.05 3.85 9.61
N LEU A 123 -1.14 4.11 10.31
CA LEU A 123 -1.28 3.74 11.72
C LEU A 123 -1.26 2.21 11.91
N SER A 124 -1.91 1.46 11.01
CA SER A 124 -1.91 -0.01 11.06
C SER A 124 -0.51 -0.64 10.95
N ASP A 125 0.36 -0.08 10.09
CA ASP A 125 1.75 -0.55 10.00
C ASP A 125 2.56 -0.19 11.25
N ASN A 126 2.35 1.01 11.81
CA ASN A 126 3.06 1.47 13.02
C ASN A 126 2.63 0.72 14.29
N GLU A 127 1.39 0.25 14.33
CA GLU A 127 0.81 -0.48 15.47
C GLU A 127 0.81 -2.01 15.24
N GLU A 128 1.46 -2.48 14.17
CA GLU A 128 1.49 -3.90 13.78
C GLU A 128 0.10 -4.54 13.63
N LEU A 129 -0.89 -3.73 13.24
CA LEU A 129 -2.27 -4.19 13.03
C LEU A 129 -2.47 -4.73 11.60
N TRP A 130 -3.41 -5.64 11.46
CA TRP A 130 -3.77 -6.16 10.14
C TRP A 130 -4.36 -5.09 9.24
N ALA A 131 -3.90 -5.01 7.99
CA ALA A 131 -4.51 -4.20 6.95
C ALA A 131 -5.76 -4.91 6.40
N LEU A 132 -6.92 -4.70 7.04
CA LEU A 132 -8.17 -5.44 6.78
C LEU A 132 -8.60 -5.40 5.31
N ASP A 133 -8.29 -4.33 4.61
CA ASP A 133 -8.64 -4.13 3.19
C ASP A 133 -7.76 -4.93 2.22
N THR A 134 -6.65 -5.51 2.67
CA THR A 134 -5.74 -6.31 1.84
C THR A 134 -5.68 -7.79 2.21
N LEU A 135 -6.17 -8.17 3.40
CA LEU A 135 -6.13 -9.57 3.86
C LEU A 135 -6.74 -10.55 2.85
N ALA A 136 -7.91 -10.22 2.30
CA ALA A 136 -8.58 -11.09 1.34
C ALA A 136 -7.74 -11.30 0.07
N GLN A 137 -7.14 -10.24 -0.46
CA GLN A 137 -6.26 -10.32 -1.64
C GLN A 137 -5.01 -11.15 -1.33
N GLN A 138 -4.41 -10.95 -0.15
CA GLN A 138 -3.19 -11.62 0.27
C GLN A 138 -3.36 -13.15 0.37
N TYR A 139 -4.53 -13.59 0.84
CA TYR A 139 -4.81 -15.03 1.09
C TYR A 139 -5.78 -15.65 0.09
N GLY A 140 -6.19 -14.91 -0.95
CA GLY A 140 -7.12 -15.41 -1.97
C GLY A 140 -8.56 -15.56 -1.49
N TRP A 141 -8.96 -14.82 -0.45
CA TRP A 141 -10.32 -14.79 0.07
C TRP A 141 -11.21 -13.80 -0.69
N GLN A 142 -12.51 -13.96 -0.57
CA GLN A 142 -13.49 -12.99 -1.07
C GLN A 142 -13.97 -12.08 0.06
N VAL A 143 -14.12 -10.80 -0.22
CA VAL A 143 -14.65 -9.81 0.74
C VAL A 143 -16.16 -9.67 0.56
N SER A 144 -16.92 -9.83 1.64
CA SER A 144 -18.34 -9.54 1.70
C SER A 144 -18.61 -8.25 2.48
N ALA A 145 -18.08 -7.13 1.98
CA ALA A 145 -18.31 -5.79 2.55
C ALA A 145 -18.26 -4.73 1.46
N THR A 146 -19.09 -3.71 1.57
CA THR A 146 -19.00 -2.52 0.73
C THR A 146 -17.78 -1.67 1.12
N HIS A 147 -17.30 -0.79 0.23
CA HIS A 147 -16.21 0.13 0.55
C HIS A 147 -16.50 1.01 1.78
N ALA A 148 -17.73 1.47 1.93
CA ALA A 148 -18.14 2.28 3.10
C ALA A 148 -18.08 1.47 4.40
N MET A 149 -18.55 0.22 4.37
CA MET A 149 -18.44 -0.69 5.52
C MET A 149 -16.99 -1.00 5.86
N MET A 150 -16.16 -1.31 4.86
CA MET A 150 -14.75 -1.59 5.06
C MET A 150 -14.02 -0.41 5.70
N ASN A 151 -14.25 0.82 5.25
CA ASN A 151 -13.66 2.03 5.85
C ASN A 151 -14.07 2.18 7.34
N ARG A 152 -15.34 1.90 7.67
CA ARG A 152 -15.82 1.91 9.06
C ARG A 152 -15.15 0.80 9.90
N PHE A 153 -15.00 -0.39 9.34
CA PHE A 153 -14.38 -1.53 10.04
C PHE A 153 -12.90 -1.26 10.29
N ILE A 154 -12.17 -0.73 9.31
CA ILE A 154 -10.78 -0.31 9.48
C ILE A 154 -10.69 0.74 10.60
N PHE A 155 -11.58 1.74 10.61
CA PHE A 155 -11.60 2.76 11.66
C PHE A 155 -11.79 2.16 13.05
N LEU A 156 -12.78 1.27 13.24
CA LEU A 156 -13.02 0.61 14.52
C LEU A 156 -11.82 -0.26 14.95
N PHE A 157 -11.24 -0.99 14.01
CA PHE A 157 -10.10 -1.88 14.26
C PHE A 157 -8.85 -1.12 14.71
N VAL A 158 -8.51 -0.04 14.00
CA VAL A 158 -7.38 0.82 14.31
C VAL A 158 -7.58 1.58 15.64
N GLN A 159 -8.83 1.89 16.01
CA GLN A 159 -9.18 2.43 17.33
C GLN A 159 -9.15 1.36 18.45
N LYS A 160 -8.67 0.15 18.16
CA LYS A 160 -8.57 -0.98 19.09
C LYS A 160 -9.89 -1.30 19.79
N ARG A 161 -11.01 -1.18 19.04
CA ARG A 161 -12.33 -1.54 19.55
C ARG A 161 -12.43 -3.05 19.73
N LYS A 162 -13.22 -3.50 20.74
CA LYS A 162 -13.40 -4.92 21.05
C LYS A 162 -13.83 -5.70 19.80
N THR A 163 -12.94 -6.54 19.30
CA THR A 163 -13.11 -7.25 18.04
C THR A 163 -13.18 -8.76 18.27
N ALA A 164 -14.18 -9.41 17.69
CA ALA A 164 -14.23 -10.87 17.57
C ALA A 164 -13.67 -11.30 16.22
N LEU A 165 -12.76 -12.26 16.21
CA LEU A 165 -12.30 -12.97 15.03
C LEU A 165 -12.94 -14.35 14.99
N LEU A 166 -13.84 -14.57 14.04
CA LEU A 166 -14.46 -15.88 13.80
C LEU A 166 -13.66 -16.63 12.72
N LEU A 167 -13.17 -17.82 13.08
CA LEU A 167 -12.43 -18.69 12.18
C LEU A 167 -13.17 -20.02 12.01
N GLU A 168 -13.93 -20.17 10.94
CA GLU A 168 -14.68 -21.39 10.62
C GLU A 168 -14.02 -22.21 9.50
N THR A 169 -12.81 -21.83 9.10
CA THR A 169 -11.96 -22.55 8.14
C THR A 169 -10.52 -22.52 8.59
N ARG A 170 -9.67 -23.34 7.97
CA ARG A 170 -8.24 -23.43 8.24
C ARG A 170 -7.44 -23.34 6.95
N ASP A 171 -6.57 -22.34 6.88
CA ASP A 171 -5.62 -22.12 5.80
C ASP A 171 -4.43 -21.29 6.30
N LYS A 172 -3.49 -20.97 5.41
CA LYS A 172 -2.32 -20.14 5.75
C LYS A 172 -2.68 -18.75 6.28
N GLY A 173 -3.79 -18.18 5.84
CA GLY A 173 -4.24 -16.87 6.27
C GLY A 173 -4.82 -16.92 7.69
N THR A 174 -5.64 -17.92 8.01
CA THR A 174 -6.16 -18.10 9.37
C THR A 174 -5.06 -18.41 10.37
N ASP A 175 -4.04 -19.21 9.98
CA ASP A 175 -2.86 -19.47 10.80
C ASP A 175 -2.03 -18.20 11.05
N TYR A 176 -1.94 -17.31 10.06
CA TYR A 176 -1.30 -16.01 10.20
C TYR A 176 -2.07 -15.13 11.20
N LEU A 177 -3.40 -15.02 11.07
CA LEU A 177 -4.24 -14.22 11.96
C LEU A 177 -4.13 -14.68 13.41
N GLU A 178 -4.16 -15.99 13.68
CA GLU A 178 -3.99 -16.54 15.05
C GLU A 178 -2.61 -16.23 15.62
N ARG A 179 -1.56 -16.32 14.82
CA ARG A 179 -0.17 -16.09 15.28
C ARG A 179 0.13 -14.60 15.53
N THR A 180 -0.54 -13.70 14.80
CA THR A 180 -0.32 -12.24 14.89
C THR A 180 -1.49 -11.50 15.53
N LEU A 181 -2.17 -12.15 16.46
CA LEU A 181 -3.42 -11.67 17.06
C LEU A 181 -3.18 -10.37 17.85
N PRO A 182 -3.82 -9.24 17.49
CA PRO A 182 -3.74 -8.02 18.27
C PRO A 182 -4.45 -8.16 19.63
N GLU A 183 -3.98 -7.45 20.65
CA GLU A 183 -4.51 -7.55 22.02
C GLU A 183 -6.01 -7.32 22.19
N HIS A 184 -6.61 -6.48 21.31
CA HIS A 184 -8.03 -6.15 21.35
C HIS A 184 -8.91 -7.15 20.60
N VAL A 185 -8.32 -8.19 20.00
CA VAL A 185 -9.01 -9.21 19.20
C VAL A 185 -9.10 -10.51 19.98
N LYS A 186 -10.30 -11.10 20.02
CA LYS A 186 -10.53 -12.43 20.62
C LYS A 186 -11.00 -13.39 19.53
N VAL A 187 -10.39 -14.60 19.49
CA VAL A 187 -10.71 -15.64 18.51
C VAL A 187 -11.91 -16.48 18.99
N TYR A 188 -12.78 -16.81 18.05
CA TYR A 188 -13.91 -17.71 18.19
C TYR A 188 -13.92 -18.68 17.00
N TYR A 189 -14.39 -19.91 17.24
CA TYR A 189 -14.47 -20.96 16.22
C TYR A 189 -15.92 -21.34 15.87
N LYS A 190 -16.87 -20.77 16.62
CA LYS A 190 -18.32 -20.92 16.36
C LYS A 190 -18.99 -19.57 16.52
N TYR A 191 -19.90 -19.29 15.64
CA TYR A 191 -20.63 -18.03 15.63
C TYR A 191 -21.43 -17.81 16.93
N GLU A 192 -22.04 -18.88 17.48
CA GLU A 192 -22.86 -18.86 18.69
C GLU A 192 -22.09 -18.47 19.95
N ASP A 193 -20.76 -18.65 19.93
CA ASP A 193 -19.90 -18.35 21.08
C ASP A 193 -19.53 -16.85 21.16
N ILE A 194 -19.84 -16.06 20.13
CA ILE A 194 -19.51 -14.63 20.08
C ILE A 194 -20.48 -13.83 20.95
N PRO A 195 -20.02 -13.12 22.00
CA PRO A 195 -20.87 -12.28 22.83
C PRO A 195 -21.22 -10.98 22.11
N MET A 196 -22.19 -11.02 21.18
CA MET A 196 -22.56 -9.93 20.28
C MET A 196 -22.86 -8.60 21.00
N SER A 197 -23.32 -8.63 22.23
CA SER A 197 -23.55 -7.43 23.05
C SER A 197 -22.26 -6.77 23.56
N ASN A 198 -21.11 -7.46 23.48
CA ASN A 198 -19.84 -7.01 24.05
C ASN A 198 -18.73 -6.82 23.02
N VAL A 199 -19.05 -6.93 21.73
CA VAL A 199 -18.11 -6.69 20.62
C VAL A 199 -18.63 -5.58 19.72
N GLU A 200 -17.70 -4.77 19.19
CA GLU A 200 -18.02 -3.65 18.30
C GLU A 200 -17.69 -3.97 16.83
N LEU A 201 -16.86 -4.98 16.62
CA LEU A 201 -16.46 -5.46 15.30
C LEU A 201 -16.38 -6.98 15.28
N VAL A 202 -16.92 -7.60 14.25
CA VAL A 202 -16.74 -9.03 13.95
C VAL A 202 -16.02 -9.14 12.60
N ILE A 203 -14.90 -9.85 12.61
CA ILE A 203 -14.17 -10.24 11.41
C ILE A 203 -14.38 -11.75 11.28
N ALA A 204 -14.96 -12.21 10.18
CA ALA A 204 -15.21 -13.62 9.96
C ALA A 204 -14.44 -14.15 8.74
N VAL A 205 -13.71 -15.25 8.93
CA VAL A 205 -13.15 -16.06 7.84
C VAL A 205 -13.91 -17.38 7.85
N THR A 206 -14.86 -17.47 6.94
CA THR A 206 -15.91 -18.52 6.95
C THR A 206 -16.31 -18.91 5.53
N PRO A 207 -16.59 -20.19 5.24
CA PRO A 207 -17.22 -20.62 4.01
C PRO A 207 -18.77 -20.44 4.03
N TYR A 208 -19.34 -19.98 5.16
CA TYR A 208 -20.78 -19.88 5.36
C TYR A 208 -21.26 -18.42 5.29
N LEU A 209 -22.54 -18.24 4.97
CA LEU A 209 -23.24 -16.96 5.07
C LEU A 209 -24.02 -16.95 6.39
N HIS A 210 -23.52 -16.23 7.38
CA HIS A 210 -24.26 -15.95 8.60
C HIS A 210 -25.26 -14.81 8.33
N LYS A 211 -26.53 -15.02 8.71
CA LYS A 211 -27.63 -14.06 8.55
C LYS A 211 -27.85 -13.25 9.82
#